data_c724b0b04b5bbd213bd130686ac2d6f4
#
_entry.id   c724b0b04b5bbd213bd130686ac2d6f4
#
_cell.length_a   1.000
_cell.length_b   1.000
_cell.length_c   1.000
_cell.angle_alpha   90.00
_cell.angle_beta   90.00
_cell.angle_gamma   90.00
#
_symmetry.space_group_name_H-M   'P 1'
#
loop_
_entity.id
_entity.type
_entity.pdbx_description
1 polymer ?
#
loop_
_entity_poly.entity_id
_entity_poly.type
_entity_poly.pdbx_seq_one_letter_code
_entity_poly.pdbx_strand_id
1 'polypeptide(L)'
;MSTFLFASPVFGPVHSRRLGLSLGVNLLPADGKLCTFDCLYCECGFNIDNRPKTRMPSRALVAERLEERIRALEAEGRPIDAITFAGNGEPTMHPEFPAIAADTEAIRDRLAPNAKLCVLTNATNLLKPEVAAALERFDLPMLKLDAMDPGWVKRVNRPQRPHDPAAVVAAMKRFGAKCVVQTMFLTGTADGVSVDNTTDEFVKPWL
;
A
#
# COMPACT_ATOMS: atom_id res chain seq x y z
N MET A 1 3.53 -21.05 -4.84
CA MET A 1 2.35 -20.16 -4.99
C MET A 1 2.47 -19.45 -6.32
N SER A 2 1.38 -19.32 -7.07
CA SER A 2 1.39 -18.47 -8.27
C SER A 2 1.48 -17.01 -7.85
N THR A 3 2.46 -16.28 -8.39
CA THR A 3 2.66 -14.86 -8.12
C THR A 3 1.64 -14.06 -8.91
N PHE A 4 1.01 -13.09 -8.26
CA PHE A 4 0.10 -12.14 -8.91
C PHE A 4 0.73 -10.74 -8.92
N LEU A 5 0.87 -10.16 -10.13
CA LEU A 5 1.39 -8.82 -10.33
C LEU A 5 0.37 -7.94 -11.05
N PHE A 6 0.24 -6.71 -10.61
CA PHE A 6 -0.63 -5.70 -11.21
C PHE A 6 0.07 -4.96 -12.35
N ALA A 7 -0.70 -4.51 -13.32
CA ALA A 7 -0.21 -3.57 -14.33
C ALA A 7 0.28 -2.26 -13.67
N SER A 8 1.17 -1.55 -14.32
CA SER A 8 1.71 -0.26 -13.89
C SER A 8 1.62 0.72 -15.05
N PRO A 9 1.32 2.02 -14.81
CA PRO A 9 1.08 2.63 -13.50
C PRO A 9 -0.37 2.55 -13.00
N VAL A 10 -1.33 2.16 -13.83
CA VAL A 10 -2.76 2.12 -13.47
C VAL A 10 -3.34 0.75 -13.80
N PHE A 11 -4.19 0.24 -12.93
CA PHE A 11 -4.88 -1.04 -13.10
C PHE A 11 -6.33 -1.00 -12.59
N GLY A 12 -7.13 -1.92 -13.02
CA GLY A 12 -8.53 -2.02 -12.66
C GLY A 12 -9.47 -1.26 -13.60
N PRO A 13 -10.65 -0.81 -13.13
CA PRO A 13 -11.05 -0.72 -11.74
C PRO A 13 -11.35 -2.09 -11.10
N VAL A 14 -11.22 -2.16 -9.79
CA VAL A 14 -11.48 -3.34 -8.96
C VAL A 14 -12.65 -3.05 -8.01
N HIS A 15 -13.58 -3.98 -7.88
CA HIS A 15 -14.61 -3.89 -6.85
C HIS A 15 -14.05 -4.22 -5.47
N SER A 16 -13.97 -3.21 -4.62
CA SER A 16 -13.56 -3.35 -3.23
C SER A 16 -14.77 -3.33 -2.31
N ARG A 17 -14.83 -4.26 -1.36
CA ARG A 17 -15.90 -4.29 -0.35
C ARG A 17 -15.94 -3.03 0.52
N ARG A 18 -14.79 -2.34 0.69
CA ARG A 18 -14.67 -1.15 1.54
C ARG A 18 -14.69 0.16 0.75
N LEU A 19 -14.24 0.14 -0.50
CA LEU A 19 -13.93 1.32 -1.27
C LEU A 19 -14.82 1.47 -2.52
N GLY A 20 -15.77 0.54 -2.74
CA GLY A 20 -16.57 0.53 -3.96
C GLY A 20 -15.74 0.23 -5.21
N LEU A 21 -16.00 0.93 -6.30
CA LEU A 21 -15.26 0.80 -7.55
C LEU A 21 -13.96 1.57 -7.46
N SER A 22 -12.85 0.87 -7.24
CA SER A 22 -11.52 1.46 -6.96
C SER A 22 -10.59 1.33 -8.15
N LEU A 23 -10.03 2.46 -8.57
CA LEU A 23 -8.95 2.51 -9.57
C LEU A 23 -7.61 2.41 -8.86
N GLY A 24 -6.81 1.40 -9.22
CA GLY A 24 -5.50 1.14 -8.62
C GLY A 24 -4.38 1.95 -9.28
N VAL A 25 -3.48 2.50 -8.47
CA VAL A 25 -2.25 3.16 -8.90
C VAL A 25 -1.05 2.39 -8.37
N ASN A 26 -0.32 1.73 -9.30
CA ASN A 26 0.87 0.96 -9.00
C ASN A 26 2.12 1.77 -9.39
N LEU A 27 2.81 2.31 -8.39
CA LEU A 27 4.04 3.10 -8.57
C LEU A 27 5.30 2.26 -8.78
N LEU A 28 5.14 0.93 -8.82
CA LEU A 28 6.24 -0.01 -8.88
C LEU A 28 6.26 -0.70 -10.24
N PRO A 29 7.37 -1.35 -10.61
CA PRO A 29 7.46 -2.06 -11.89
C PRO A 29 6.35 -3.09 -12.08
N ALA A 30 5.90 -3.28 -13.34
CA ALA A 30 4.86 -4.24 -13.67
C ALA A 30 5.37 -5.70 -13.68
N ASP A 31 6.67 -5.90 -13.82
CA ASP A 31 7.32 -7.20 -14.04
C ASP A 31 7.97 -7.78 -12.79
N GLY A 32 7.74 -7.20 -11.61
CA GLY A 32 8.34 -7.71 -10.38
C GLY A 32 7.88 -6.99 -9.13
N LYS A 33 8.37 -7.46 -7.99
CA LYS A 33 8.09 -6.91 -6.66
C LYS A 33 9.21 -5.98 -6.22
N LEU A 34 8.82 -4.84 -5.66
CA LEU A 34 9.73 -3.92 -4.97
C LEU A 34 9.10 -3.46 -3.66
N CYS A 35 9.53 -4.05 -2.54
CA CYS A 35 8.95 -3.81 -1.24
C CYS A 35 10.01 -3.76 -0.14
N THR A 36 9.76 -2.99 0.90
CA THR A 36 10.58 -2.96 2.12
C THR A 36 10.29 -4.14 3.05
N PHE A 37 9.22 -4.91 2.79
CA PHE A 37 8.86 -6.15 3.45
C PHE A 37 8.89 -7.34 2.50
N ASP A 38 9.04 -8.54 3.08
CA ASP A 38 8.94 -9.83 2.39
C ASP A 38 7.94 -10.75 3.11
N CYS A 39 6.70 -10.26 3.29
CA CYS A 39 5.66 -10.98 4.02
C CYS A 39 5.40 -12.37 3.44
N LEU A 40 5.27 -13.37 4.32
CA LEU A 40 5.04 -14.77 3.94
C LEU A 40 3.77 -14.99 3.12
N TYR A 41 2.77 -14.15 3.34
CA TYR A 41 1.46 -14.22 2.68
C TYR A 41 1.33 -13.28 1.47
N CYS A 42 2.43 -12.67 1.01
CA CYS A 42 2.37 -11.69 -0.08
C CYS A 42 2.06 -12.35 -1.42
N GLU A 43 0.97 -11.93 -2.06
CA GLU A 43 0.58 -12.42 -3.39
C GLU A 43 1.60 -12.06 -4.48
N CYS A 44 2.40 -11.00 -4.29
CA CYS A 44 3.49 -10.66 -5.19
C CYS A 44 4.75 -11.52 -5.01
N GLY A 45 4.73 -12.51 -4.09
CA GLY A 45 5.88 -13.36 -3.77
C GLY A 45 6.98 -12.63 -3.00
N PHE A 46 8.22 -13.13 -3.05
CA PHE A 46 9.37 -12.51 -2.40
C PHE A 46 10.17 -11.62 -3.35
N ASN A 47 10.82 -10.58 -2.78
CA ASN A 47 11.65 -9.65 -3.55
C ASN A 47 12.77 -10.36 -4.33
N ILE A 48 13.36 -11.41 -3.74
CA ILE A 48 14.48 -12.13 -4.37
C ILE A 48 14.05 -12.92 -5.60
N ASP A 49 12.85 -13.52 -5.54
CA ASP A 49 12.32 -14.40 -6.60
C ASP A 49 11.68 -13.60 -7.74
N ASN A 50 11.25 -12.38 -7.44
CA ASN A 50 10.47 -11.53 -8.34
C ASN A 50 11.12 -10.15 -8.54
N ARG A 51 12.45 -10.11 -8.69
CA ARG A 51 13.15 -8.84 -8.94
C ARG A 51 12.74 -8.23 -10.26
N PRO A 52 12.28 -6.97 -10.26
CA PRO A 52 11.90 -6.29 -11.49
C PRO A 52 13.14 -6.03 -12.38
N LYS A 53 12.92 -6.09 -13.69
CA LYS A 53 13.90 -5.72 -14.72
C LYS A 53 13.59 -4.34 -15.32
N THR A 54 12.33 -3.91 -15.20
CA THR A 54 11.89 -2.59 -15.66
C THR A 54 12.02 -1.55 -14.56
N ARG A 55 11.94 -0.28 -14.94
CA ARG A 55 11.98 0.85 -14.01
C ARG A 55 10.58 1.14 -13.46
N MET A 56 10.52 1.84 -12.32
CA MET A 56 9.30 2.47 -11.85
C MET A 56 8.77 3.46 -12.89
N PRO A 57 7.43 3.64 -13.01
CA PRO A 57 6.85 4.62 -13.92
C PRO A 57 7.29 6.03 -13.51
N SER A 58 7.51 6.91 -14.48
CA SER A 58 7.76 8.32 -14.17
C SER A 58 6.50 9.01 -13.66
N ARG A 59 6.68 10.09 -12.88
CA ARG A 59 5.57 10.95 -12.38
C ARG A 59 4.64 11.37 -13.52
N ALA A 60 5.20 11.80 -14.64
CA ALA A 60 4.42 12.23 -15.81
C ALA A 60 3.56 11.09 -16.39
N LEU A 61 4.14 9.88 -16.50
CA LEU A 61 3.40 8.73 -17.00
C LEU A 61 2.26 8.31 -16.06
N VAL A 62 2.48 8.41 -14.73
CA VAL A 62 1.41 8.12 -13.75
C VAL A 62 0.24 9.10 -13.94
N ALA A 63 0.53 10.39 -14.04
CA ALA A 63 -0.50 11.42 -14.22
C ALA A 63 -1.27 11.21 -15.53
N GLU A 64 -0.56 11.01 -16.64
CA GLU A 64 -1.15 10.77 -17.96
C GLU A 64 -2.10 9.56 -17.94
N ARG A 65 -1.63 8.40 -17.48
CA ARG A 65 -2.43 7.16 -17.48
C ARG A 65 -3.61 7.22 -16.52
N LEU A 66 -3.44 7.91 -15.38
CA LEU A 66 -4.52 8.11 -14.43
C LEU A 66 -5.64 8.97 -15.05
N GLU A 67 -5.30 10.09 -15.67
CA GLU A 67 -6.29 10.95 -16.35
C GLU A 67 -7.01 10.21 -17.49
N GLU A 68 -6.25 9.54 -18.35
CA GLU A 68 -6.82 8.75 -19.45
C GLU A 68 -7.85 7.73 -18.92
N ARG A 69 -7.47 7.00 -17.86
CA ARG A 69 -8.34 5.93 -17.34
C ARG A 69 -9.59 6.47 -16.65
N ILE A 70 -9.48 7.56 -15.89
CA ILE A 70 -10.65 8.20 -15.26
C ILE A 70 -11.62 8.69 -16.34
N ARG A 71 -11.14 9.41 -17.36
CA ARG A 71 -11.98 9.90 -18.46
C ARG A 71 -12.66 8.77 -19.23
N ALA A 72 -11.95 7.67 -19.49
CA ALA A 72 -12.53 6.50 -20.14
C ALA A 72 -13.67 5.89 -19.31
N LEU A 73 -13.47 5.72 -18.00
CA LEU A 73 -14.49 5.17 -17.10
C LEU A 73 -15.71 6.09 -16.98
N GLU A 74 -15.50 7.40 -16.96
CA GLU A 74 -16.59 8.38 -16.96
C GLU A 74 -17.41 8.28 -18.26
N ALA A 75 -16.75 8.17 -19.41
CA ALA A 75 -17.41 7.99 -20.70
C ALA A 75 -18.18 6.66 -20.80
N GLU A 76 -17.72 5.62 -20.10
CA GLU A 76 -18.41 4.33 -19.97
C GLU A 76 -19.60 4.39 -19.00
N GLY A 77 -19.87 5.51 -18.33
CA GLY A 77 -20.89 5.64 -17.29
C GLY A 77 -20.55 4.87 -16.00
N ARG A 78 -19.26 4.68 -15.72
CA ARG A 78 -18.73 3.90 -14.59
C ARG A 78 -17.86 4.79 -13.67
N PRO A 79 -18.46 5.76 -12.96
CA PRO A 79 -17.70 6.63 -12.07
C PRO A 79 -17.01 5.78 -10.97
N ILE A 80 -15.80 6.19 -10.60
CA ILE A 80 -15.03 5.54 -9.55
C ILE A 80 -15.38 6.11 -8.17
N ASP A 81 -15.33 5.24 -7.14
CA ASP A 81 -15.53 5.62 -5.75
C ASP A 81 -14.20 5.90 -5.03
N ALA A 82 -13.09 5.37 -5.55
CA ALA A 82 -11.76 5.55 -4.96
C ALA A 82 -10.63 5.47 -5.99
N ILE A 83 -9.52 6.16 -5.67
CA ILE A 83 -8.21 5.97 -6.29
C ILE A 83 -7.29 5.43 -5.20
N THR A 84 -6.73 4.22 -5.40
CA THR A 84 -5.97 3.53 -4.36
C THR A 84 -4.54 3.27 -4.81
N PHE A 85 -3.59 3.84 -4.09
CA PHE A 85 -2.18 3.50 -4.24
C PHE A 85 -1.94 2.11 -3.66
N ALA A 86 -1.66 1.16 -4.53
CA ALA A 86 -1.42 -0.25 -4.22
C ALA A 86 -0.67 -0.89 -5.39
N GLY A 87 -0.24 -2.14 -5.25
CA GLY A 87 0.35 -2.89 -6.37
C GLY A 87 1.50 -3.77 -5.95
N ASN A 88 2.59 -3.77 -6.72
CA ASN A 88 3.67 -4.76 -6.66
C ASN A 88 4.72 -4.47 -5.57
N GLY A 89 4.29 -4.06 -4.39
CA GLY A 89 5.15 -3.80 -3.22
C GLY A 89 4.76 -2.57 -2.42
N GLU A 90 5.74 -1.74 -2.03
CA GLU A 90 5.52 -0.60 -1.14
C GLU A 90 5.51 0.73 -1.93
N PRO A 91 4.36 1.42 -2.08
CA PRO A 91 4.25 2.61 -2.93
C PRO A 91 5.13 3.77 -2.45
N THR A 92 5.37 3.90 -1.15
CA THR A 92 6.22 4.97 -0.59
C THR A 92 7.71 4.79 -0.89
N MET A 93 8.10 3.71 -1.57
CA MET A 93 9.47 3.53 -2.09
C MET A 93 9.72 4.35 -3.36
N HIS A 94 8.68 4.80 -4.05
CA HIS A 94 8.87 5.63 -5.24
C HIS A 94 9.53 6.96 -4.84
N PRO A 95 10.65 7.37 -5.49
CA PRO A 95 11.39 8.57 -5.09
C PRO A 95 10.56 9.85 -5.18
N GLU A 96 9.61 9.90 -6.11
CA GLU A 96 8.70 11.04 -6.31
C GLU A 96 7.31 10.81 -5.67
N PHE A 97 7.18 9.88 -4.71
CA PHE A 97 5.90 9.57 -4.07
C PHE A 97 5.14 10.82 -3.59
N PRO A 98 5.78 11.79 -2.88
CA PRO A 98 5.07 12.98 -2.42
C PRO A 98 4.50 13.84 -3.57
N ALA A 99 5.25 13.98 -4.65
CA ALA A 99 4.83 14.75 -5.80
C ALA A 99 3.72 14.05 -6.59
N ILE A 100 3.82 12.72 -6.75
CA ILE A 100 2.77 11.91 -7.39
C ILE A 100 1.48 11.92 -6.58
N ALA A 101 1.57 11.88 -5.25
CA ALA A 101 0.39 11.99 -4.38
C ALA A 101 -0.33 13.34 -4.58
N ALA A 102 0.42 14.44 -4.66
CA ALA A 102 -0.14 15.77 -4.93
C ALA A 102 -0.77 15.88 -6.32
N ASP A 103 -0.13 15.34 -7.36
CA ASP A 103 -0.70 15.32 -8.71
C ASP A 103 -1.99 14.49 -8.77
N THR A 104 -1.98 13.33 -8.10
CA THR A 104 -3.16 12.46 -8.05
C THR A 104 -4.33 13.13 -7.33
N GLU A 105 -4.07 13.84 -6.23
CA GLU A 105 -5.08 14.65 -5.55
C GLU A 105 -5.68 15.70 -6.49
N ALA A 106 -4.84 16.46 -7.20
CA ALA A 106 -5.29 17.47 -8.14
C ALA A 106 -6.08 16.89 -9.33
N ILE A 107 -5.67 15.73 -9.84
CA ILE A 107 -6.39 14.99 -10.89
C ILE A 107 -7.76 14.53 -10.38
N ARG A 108 -7.80 13.91 -9.17
CA ARG A 108 -9.02 13.47 -8.51
C ARG A 108 -10.00 14.63 -8.36
N ASP A 109 -9.55 15.75 -7.80
CA ASP A 109 -10.39 16.92 -7.54
C ASP A 109 -11.04 17.47 -8.80
N ARG A 110 -10.34 17.39 -9.93
CA ARG A 110 -10.81 17.85 -11.23
C ARG A 110 -11.71 16.85 -11.97
N LEU A 111 -11.40 15.57 -11.93
CA LEU A 111 -12.02 14.54 -12.79
C LEU A 111 -12.94 13.58 -12.04
N ALA A 112 -12.75 13.39 -10.74
CA ALA A 112 -13.52 12.47 -9.92
C ALA A 112 -13.66 13.00 -8.48
N PRO A 113 -14.25 14.18 -8.26
CA PRO A 113 -14.23 14.89 -6.98
C PRO A 113 -14.89 14.12 -5.82
N ASN A 114 -15.74 13.15 -6.14
CA ASN A 114 -16.39 12.33 -5.15
C ASN A 114 -15.58 11.08 -4.76
N ALA A 115 -14.52 10.76 -5.53
CA ALA A 115 -13.67 9.61 -5.26
C ALA A 115 -12.74 9.85 -4.07
N LYS A 116 -12.60 8.86 -3.19
CA LYS A 116 -11.64 8.90 -2.09
C LYS A 116 -10.23 8.60 -2.57
N LEU A 117 -9.26 9.34 -2.06
CA LEU A 117 -7.84 9.04 -2.25
C LEU A 117 -7.36 8.12 -1.13
N CYS A 118 -6.90 6.92 -1.49
CA CYS A 118 -6.54 5.86 -0.57
C CYS A 118 -5.12 5.38 -0.84
N VAL A 119 -4.45 4.86 0.19
CA VAL A 119 -3.14 4.22 0.06
C VAL A 119 -3.04 2.98 0.94
N LEU A 120 -2.49 1.90 0.39
CA LEU A 120 -2.09 0.71 1.13
C LEU A 120 -0.57 0.76 1.30
N THR A 121 -0.08 0.94 2.52
CA THR A 121 1.35 0.99 2.81
C THR A 121 1.71 0.15 4.02
N ASN A 122 2.89 -0.46 3.99
CA ASN A 122 3.44 -1.16 5.14
C ASN A 122 4.02 -0.24 6.22
N ALA A 123 3.89 1.08 6.02
CA ALA A 123 4.28 2.13 6.94
C ALA A 123 5.78 2.20 7.30
N THR A 124 6.67 1.44 6.65
CA THR A 124 8.12 1.46 6.96
C THR A 124 8.78 2.80 6.67
N ASN A 125 8.25 3.57 5.72
CA ASN A 125 8.75 4.90 5.39
C ASN A 125 8.02 6.03 6.12
N LEU A 126 7.10 5.72 7.03
CA LEU A 126 6.28 6.70 7.75
C LEU A 126 7.11 7.66 8.62
N LEU A 127 8.29 7.22 9.08
CA LEU A 127 9.20 8.04 9.87
C LEU A 127 9.94 9.11 9.04
N LYS A 128 9.83 9.09 7.71
CA LYS A 128 10.36 10.14 6.83
C LYS A 128 9.36 11.30 6.78
N PRO A 129 9.76 12.54 7.14
CA PRO A 129 8.84 13.66 7.22
C PRO A 129 8.08 13.95 5.92
N GLU A 130 8.76 13.85 4.77
CA GLU A 130 8.19 14.09 3.46
C GLU A 130 7.14 13.03 3.06
N VAL A 131 7.36 11.76 3.45
CA VAL A 131 6.40 10.68 3.22
C VAL A 131 5.19 10.85 4.14
N ALA A 132 5.42 11.15 5.41
CA ALA A 132 4.35 11.38 6.36
C ALA A 132 3.45 12.55 5.95
N ALA A 133 4.04 13.67 5.52
CA ALA A 133 3.29 14.83 5.01
C ALA A 133 2.49 14.49 3.74
N ALA A 134 3.05 13.66 2.84
CA ALA A 134 2.33 13.20 1.66
C ALA A 134 1.14 12.31 2.02
N LEU A 135 1.31 11.42 3.01
CA LEU A 135 0.23 10.53 3.47
C LEU A 135 -0.93 11.28 4.13
N GLU A 136 -0.72 12.47 4.68
CA GLU A 136 -1.78 13.33 5.23
C GLU A 136 -2.78 13.83 4.17
N ARG A 137 -2.40 13.83 2.87
CA ARG A 137 -3.29 14.18 1.74
C ARG A 137 -4.34 13.13 1.46
N PHE A 138 -4.09 11.88 1.87
CA PHE A 138 -5.01 10.77 1.64
C PHE A 138 -6.22 10.86 2.56
N ASP A 139 -7.41 10.58 2.01
CA ASP A 139 -8.64 10.47 2.78
C ASP A 139 -8.63 9.23 3.68
N LEU A 140 -8.03 8.15 3.18
CA LEU A 140 -7.92 6.86 3.88
C LEU A 140 -6.49 6.31 3.77
N PRO A 141 -5.55 6.75 4.60
CA PRO A 141 -4.26 6.10 4.73
C PRO A 141 -4.44 4.77 5.49
N MET A 142 -4.32 3.65 4.77
CA MET A 142 -4.39 2.30 5.33
C MET A 142 -2.97 1.83 5.65
N LEU A 143 -2.63 1.87 6.93
CA LEU A 143 -1.29 1.63 7.44
C LEU A 143 -1.21 0.23 8.05
N LYS A 144 -0.28 -0.58 7.58
CA LYS A 144 -0.11 -1.96 8.04
C LYS A 144 0.48 -2.01 9.44
N LEU A 145 -0.15 -2.84 10.30
CA LEU A 145 0.35 -3.26 11.59
C LEU A 145 -0.15 -4.67 11.89
N ASP A 146 0.66 -5.68 11.62
CA ASP A 146 0.24 -7.08 11.81
C ASP A 146 0.48 -7.58 13.24
N ALA A 147 1.51 -7.08 13.93
CA ALA A 147 1.79 -7.35 15.34
C ALA A 147 2.68 -6.25 15.94
N MET A 148 2.63 -6.11 17.26
CA MET A 148 3.55 -5.28 18.03
C MET A 148 4.86 -6.01 18.38
N ASP A 149 4.87 -7.34 18.37
CA ASP A 149 6.04 -8.15 18.67
C ASP A 149 7.07 -8.09 17.53
N PRO A 150 8.30 -7.57 17.77
CA PRO A 150 9.32 -7.46 16.73
C PRO A 150 9.81 -8.83 16.21
N GLY A 151 9.77 -9.86 17.03
CA GLY A 151 10.17 -11.23 16.64
C GLY A 151 9.18 -11.82 15.64
N TRP A 152 7.89 -11.64 15.89
CA TRP A 152 6.84 -12.03 14.97
C TRP A 152 6.96 -11.26 13.64
N VAL A 153 7.09 -9.93 13.69
CA VAL A 153 7.25 -9.08 12.51
C VAL A 153 8.47 -9.52 11.69
N LYS A 154 9.61 -9.78 12.33
CA LYS A 154 10.82 -10.27 11.66
C LYS A 154 10.58 -11.60 10.94
N ARG A 155 9.81 -12.50 11.54
CA ARG A 155 9.55 -13.84 10.98
C ARG A 155 8.52 -13.82 9.86
N VAL A 156 7.45 -13.06 10.01
CA VAL A 156 6.30 -13.10 9.11
C VAL A 156 6.36 -11.97 8.05
N ASN A 157 6.66 -10.75 8.45
CA ASN A 157 6.74 -9.61 7.52
C ASN A 157 8.13 -9.46 6.88
N ARG A 158 9.19 -9.98 7.50
CA ARG A 158 10.57 -10.01 6.98
C ARG A 158 11.04 -8.64 6.49
N PRO A 159 11.10 -7.61 7.35
CA PRO A 159 11.55 -6.29 6.97
C PRO A 159 12.99 -6.33 6.42
N GLN A 160 13.23 -5.61 5.31
CA GLN A 160 14.54 -5.54 4.65
C GLN A 160 15.50 -4.58 5.36
N ARG A 161 15.02 -3.82 6.35
CA ARG A 161 15.77 -2.86 7.16
C ARG A 161 15.27 -2.94 8.61
N PRO A 162 16.02 -2.42 9.59
CA PRO A 162 15.52 -2.30 10.95
C PRO A 162 14.14 -1.66 10.99
N HIS A 163 13.22 -2.29 11.70
CA HIS A 163 11.82 -1.89 11.81
C HIS A 163 11.39 -1.97 13.27
N ASP A 164 10.87 -0.87 13.78
CA ASP A 164 10.34 -0.76 15.14
C ASP A 164 8.82 -0.50 15.09
N PRO A 165 7.99 -1.51 15.40
CA PRO A 165 6.54 -1.35 15.41
C PRO A 165 6.06 -0.24 16.34
N ALA A 166 6.70 -0.04 17.50
CA ALA A 166 6.31 0.98 18.46
C ALA A 166 6.54 2.40 17.91
N ALA A 167 7.68 2.64 17.27
CA ALA A 167 7.95 3.92 16.60
C ALA A 167 6.96 4.19 15.46
N VAL A 168 6.59 3.16 14.68
CA VAL A 168 5.60 3.27 13.61
C VAL A 168 4.23 3.62 14.18
N VAL A 169 3.77 2.93 15.24
CA VAL A 169 2.49 3.23 15.91
C VAL A 169 2.48 4.67 16.47
N ALA A 170 3.58 5.11 17.09
CA ALA A 170 3.70 6.49 17.55
C ALA A 170 3.52 7.51 16.40
N ALA A 171 4.09 7.21 15.22
CA ALA A 171 3.92 8.04 14.03
C ALA A 171 2.50 7.95 13.43
N MET A 172 1.82 6.80 13.52
CA MET A 172 0.44 6.62 13.05
C MET A 172 -0.54 7.55 13.79
N LYS A 173 -0.29 7.87 15.05
CA LYS A 173 -1.17 8.73 15.87
C LYS A 173 -1.40 10.11 15.26
N ARG A 174 -0.48 10.62 14.43
CA ARG A 174 -0.63 11.92 13.75
C ARG A 174 -1.83 11.96 12.78
N PHE A 175 -2.28 10.82 12.28
CA PHE A 175 -3.40 10.75 11.33
C PHE A 175 -4.77 10.76 12.03
N GLY A 176 -4.81 10.58 13.35
CA GLY A 176 -6.05 10.60 14.12
C GLY A 176 -7.11 9.65 13.55
N ALA A 177 -8.33 10.15 13.41
CA ALA A 177 -9.47 9.38 12.90
C ALA A 177 -9.38 8.99 11.41
N LYS A 178 -8.46 9.57 10.64
CA LYS A 178 -8.21 9.17 9.24
C LYS A 178 -7.47 7.84 9.15
N CYS A 179 -6.67 7.48 10.16
CA CYS A 179 -5.85 6.28 10.14
C CYS A 179 -6.71 5.02 10.11
N VAL A 180 -6.52 4.21 9.08
CA VAL A 180 -7.06 2.84 9.05
C VAL A 180 -5.91 1.88 9.27
N VAL A 181 -5.90 1.18 10.41
CA VAL A 181 -4.92 0.13 10.67
C VAL A 181 -5.35 -1.13 9.93
N GLN A 182 -4.47 -1.64 9.08
CA GLN A 182 -4.69 -2.88 8.34
C GLN A 182 -3.83 -4.00 8.91
N THR A 183 -4.48 -5.06 9.37
CA THR A 183 -3.82 -6.22 9.97
C THR A 183 -4.17 -7.50 9.22
N MET A 184 -3.16 -8.32 8.97
CA MET A 184 -3.33 -9.70 8.56
C MET A 184 -3.28 -10.59 9.82
N PHE A 185 -4.43 -11.02 10.30
CA PHE A 185 -4.52 -12.06 11.31
C PHE A 185 -4.30 -13.42 10.65
N LEU A 186 -3.33 -14.18 11.13
CA LEU A 186 -3.00 -15.49 10.57
C LEU A 186 -2.45 -16.44 11.65
N THR A 187 -2.64 -17.71 11.39
CA THR A 187 -2.00 -18.81 12.14
C THR A 187 -1.38 -19.80 11.16
N GLY A 188 -0.28 -20.40 11.53
CA GLY A 188 0.42 -21.37 10.68
C GLY A 188 1.82 -21.68 11.17
N THR A 189 2.69 -22.10 10.25
CA THR A 189 4.10 -22.42 10.53
C THR A 189 5.00 -21.68 9.56
N ALA A 190 6.04 -21.03 10.10
CA ALA A 190 7.08 -20.37 9.30
C ALA A 190 8.45 -20.84 9.76
N ASP A 191 9.25 -21.37 8.84
CA ASP A 191 10.59 -21.92 9.10
C ASP A 191 10.59 -22.95 10.26
N GLY A 192 9.56 -23.81 10.30
CA GLY A 192 9.40 -24.84 11.35
C GLY A 192 8.89 -24.33 12.71
N VAL A 193 8.59 -23.05 12.83
CA VAL A 193 8.10 -22.42 14.07
C VAL A 193 6.65 -21.96 13.89
N SER A 194 5.81 -22.23 14.90
CA SER A 194 4.44 -21.73 14.92
C SER A 194 4.41 -20.20 14.89
N VAL A 195 3.53 -19.64 14.07
CA VAL A 195 3.21 -18.22 13.99
C VAL A 195 1.71 -18.05 14.14
N ASP A 196 1.31 -17.26 15.14
CA ASP A 196 -0.08 -16.98 15.42
C ASP A 196 -0.18 -15.60 16.08
N ASN A 197 -0.83 -14.65 15.41
CA ASN A 197 -1.11 -13.31 15.96
C ASN A 197 -2.59 -13.12 16.30
N THR A 198 -3.35 -14.20 16.43
CA THR A 198 -4.77 -14.16 16.80
C THR A 198 -4.99 -14.33 18.29
N THR A 199 -3.95 -14.68 19.06
CA THR A 199 -4.04 -14.91 20.50
C THR A 199 -4.06 -13.60 21.28
N ASP A 200 -4.56 -13.65 22.51
CA ASP A 200 -4.60 -12.50 23.44
C ASP A 200 -3.23 -11.84 23.64
N GLU A 201 -2.17 -12.62 23.63
CA GLU A 201 -0.78 -12.15 23.75
C GLU A 201 -0.40 -11.16 22.65
N PHE A 202 -0.86 -11.40 21.42
CA PHE A 202 -0.59 -10.53 20.27
C PHE A 202 -1.65 -9.45 20.07
N VAL A 203 -2.92 -9.75 20.36
CA VAL A 203 -4.03 -8.83 20.14
C VAL A 203 -4.06 -7.70 21.17
N LYS A 204 -3.84 -8.00 22.46
CA LYS A 204 -3.90 -6.99 23.53
C LYS A 204 -2.88 -5.85 23.36
N PRO A 205 -1.58 -6.11 23.06
CA PRO A 205 -0.62 -5.03 22.78
C PRO A 205 -0.93 -4.25 21.51
N TRP A 206 -1.70 -4.83 20.59
CA TRP A 206 -2.11 -4.20 19.34
C TRP A 206 -3.27 -3.23 19.54
N LEU A 207 -4.18 -3.50 20.47
CA LEU A 207 -5.33 -2.65 20.85
C LEU A 207 -4.89 -1.39 21.61
#